data_e94bbddb434638783fbd294b0be39aa5
#
_entry.id   e94bbddb434638783fbd294b0be39aa5
#
_cell.length_a   1.000
_cell.length_b   1.000
_cell.length_c   1.000
_cell.angle_alpha   90.00
_cell.angle_beta   90.00
_cell.angle_gamma   90.00
#
_symmetry.space_group_name_H-M   'P 1'
#
loop_
_entity.id
_entity.type
_entity.pdbx_description
1 polymer ?
#
loop_
_entity_poly.entity_id
_entity_poly.type
_entity_poly.pdbx_seq_one_letter_code
_entity_poly.pdbx_strand_id
1 'polypeptide(L)'
;MQKVLRFRNGAKEDSGDLALLLDVAGRGLPAYLWSIEAKQGQSAYEYGREKIRSDENRRSYYKNWYVAEKNGILVGAFFGFIVETPYPEIDYNDIPKYLHPIVELEKVASGSWLLQAISILPEYRGYGFAIQLLRKVEKVVKALGLKSISLQVEEVNNSALGIYKKNGFEEIDRRTYIPFPGSRDTGDFILMMKNLK
;
A
#
# COMPACT_ATOMS: atom_id res chain seq x y z
N MET A 1 -24.58 -5.97 16.04
CA MET A 1 -23.11 -6.20 15.87
C MET A 1 -22.46 -4.89 15.47
N GLN A 2 -21.45 -4.45 16.22
CA GLN A 2 -20.76 -3.18 15.97
C GLN A 2 -20.08 -3.21 14.59
N LYS A 3 -20.52 -2.34 13.67
CA LYS A 3 -19.93 -2.16 12.32
C LYS A 3 -18.73 -1.20 12.32
N VAL A 4 -18.22 -0.81 13.49
CA VAL A 4 -17.18 0.21 13.64
C VAL A 4 -15.85 -0.46 13.96
N LEU A 5 -14.81 -0.08 13.20
CA LEU A 5 -13.44 -0.54 13.44
C LEU A 5 -12.77 0.30 14.53
N ARG A 6 -11.96 -0.36 15.35
CA ARG A 6 -10.97 0.30 16.19
C ARG A 6 -9.66 0.41 15.42
N PHE A 7 -8.96 1.52 15.57
CA PHE A 7 -7.65 1.74 14.94
C PHE A 7 -6.56 1.90 16.00
N ARG A 8 -5.41 1.30 15.74
CA ARG A 8 -4.19 1.43 16.52
C ARG A 8 -2.96 1.45 15.60
N ASN A 9 -1.81 1.80 16.14
CA ASN A 9 -0.54 1.61 15.44
C ASN A 9 -0.20 0.11 15.36
N GLY A 10 0.58 -0.25 14.34
CA GLY A 10 1.11 -1.60 14.19
C GLY A 10 2.05 -1.97 15.34
N ALA A 11 1.97 -3.21 15.75
CA ALA A 11 2.83 -3.82 16.75
C ALA A 11 3.72 -4.89 16.11
N LYS A 12 4.80 -5.24 16.78
CA LYS A 12 5.76 -6.24 16.30
C LYS A 12 5.11 -7.61 16.05
N GLU A 13 4.12 -7.93 16.84
CA GLU A 13 3.35 -9.18 16.78
C GLU A 13 2.49 -9.27 15.50
N ASP A 14 2.07 -8.12 14.95
CA ASP A 14 1.25 -8.03 13.74
C ASP A 14 2.03 -8.39 12.46
N SER A 15 3.35 -8.52 12.52
CA SER A 15 4.23 -8.59 11.33
C SER A 15 3.83 -9.69 10.34
N GLY A 16 3.23 -10.80 10.82
CA GLY A 16 2.70 -11.86 9.97
C GLY A 16 1.51 -11.40 9.14
N ASP A 17 0.50 -10.83 9.82
CA ASP A 17 -0.70 -10.32 9.16
C ASP A 17 -0.38 -9.12 8.25
N LEU A 18 0.56 -8.25 8.68
CA LEU A 18 1.01 -7.12 7.85
C LEU A 18 1.74 -7.57 6.59
N ALA A 19 2.53 -8.66 6.64
CA ALA A 19 3.16 -9.23 5.46
C ALA A 19 2.10 -9.77 4.48
N LEU A 20 1.12 -10.51 4.98
CA LEU A 20 -0.01 -10.97 4.17
C LEU A 20 -0.77 -9.81 3.54
N LEU A 21 -1.12 -8.80 4.34
CA LEU A 21 -1.87 -7.64 3.86
C LEU A 21 -1.09 -6.81 2.83
N LEU A 22 0.23 -6.70 2.98
CA LEU A 22 1.10 -6.04 2.01
C LEU A 22 1.11 -6.79 0.68
N ASP A 23 1.24 -8.11 0.73
CA ASP A 23 1.24 -8.92 -0.49
C ASP A 23 -0.12 -8.89 -1.20
N VAL A 24 -1.21 -8.95 -0.44
CA VAL A 24 -2.57 -8.79 -0.98
C VAL A 24 -2.76 -7.40 -1.61
N ALA A 25 -2.27 -6.34 -0.98
CA ALA A 25 -2.36 -4.98 -1.53
C ALA A 25 -1.53 -4.82 -2.82
N GLY A 26 -0.33 -5.37 -2.84
CA GLY A 26 0.58 -5.32 -3.99
C GLY A 26 0.42 -6.47 -4.99
N ARG A 27 -0.67 -7.25 -4.90
CA ARG A 27 -1.08 -8.28 -5.88
C ARG A 27 0.02 -9.27 -6.25
N GLY A 28 0.82 -9.67 -5.24
CA GLY A 28 1.90 -10.65 -5.37
C GLY A 28 3.28 -10.05 -5.68
N LEU A 29 3.39 -8.77 -6.01
CA LEU A 29 4.69 -8.12 -6.20
C LEU A 29 5.56 -8.15 -4.93
N PRO A 30 5.04 -7.85 -3.72
CA PRO A 30 5.82 -7.99 -2.50
C PRO A 30 6.38 -9.40 -2.28
N ALA A 31 5.55 -10.44 -2.44
CA ALA A 31 6.02 -11.83 -2.30
C ALA A 31 7.09 -12.18 -3.34
N TYR A 32 6.95 -11.72 -4.57
CA TYR A 32 7.96 -11.90 -5.61
C TYR A 32 9.29 -11.22 -5.22
N LEU A 33 9.26 -9.95 -4.79
CA LEU A 33 10.47 -9.24 -4.35
C LEU A 33 11.12 -9.93 -3.15
N TRP A 34 10.34 -10.38 -2.19
CA TRP A 34 10.86 -11.13 -1.04
C TRP A 34 11.49 -12.46 -1.45
N SER A 35 10.96 -13.13 -2.48
CA SER A 35 11.51 -14.40 -2.97
C SER A 35 12.93 -14.25 -3.55
N ILE A 36 13.23 -13.08 -4.13
CA ILE A 36 14.54 -12.75 -4.67
C ILE A 36 15.56 -12.49 -3.55
N GLU A 37 15.11 -11.84 -2.47
CA GLU A 37 15.98 -11.44 -1.35
C GLU A 37 16.08 -12.51 -0.25
N ALA A 38 15.19 -13.50 -0.25
CA ALA A 38 15.17 -14.56 0.76
C ALA A 38 16.42 -15.45 0.69
N LYS A 39 16.92 -15.88 1.86
CA LYS A 39 18.06 -16.79 1.95
C LYS A 39 17.66 -18.20 1.55
N GLN A 40 18.64 -19.04 1.24
CA GLN A 40 18.41 -20.46 1.00
C GLN A 40 17.66 -21.10 2.18
N GLY A 41 16.55 -21.78 1.90
CA GLY A 41 15.70 -22.42 2.90
C GLY A 41 14.69 -21.50 3.60
N GLN A 42 14.71 -20.20 3.31
CA GLN A 42 13.74 -19.24 3.81
C GLN A 42 12.64 -18.98 2.76
N SER A 43 11.39 -19.05 3.15
CA SER A 43 10.29 -18.67 2.27
C SER A 43 10.23 -17.14 2.08
N ALA A 44 9.65 -16.69 0.97
CA ALA A 44 9.37 -15.26 0.72
C ALA A 44 8.59 -14.63 1.87
N TYR A 45 7.61 -15.34 2.39
CA TYR A 45 6.77 -14.86 3.48
C TYR A 45 7.53 -14.71 4.81
N GLU A 46 8.40 -15.67 5.15
CA GLU A 46 9.26 -15.55 6.34
C GLU A 46 10.20 -14.35 6.22
N TYR A 47 10.80 -14.14 5.04
CA TYR A 47 11.62 -12.96 4.78
C TYR A 47 10.84 -11.67 4.93
N GLY A 48 9.69 -11.54 4.26
CA GLY A 48 8.85 -10.34 4.33
C GLY A 48 8.39 -10.02 5.75
N ARG A 49 7.97 -11.06 6.50
CA ARG A 49 7.61 -10.94 7.91
C ARG A 49 8.78 -10.45 8.76
N GLU A 50 9.98 -11.02 8.56
CA GLU A 50 11.20 -10.60 9.27
C GLU A 50 11.51 -9.12 9.00
N LYS A 51 11.43 -8.69 7.74
CA LYS A 51 11.70 -7.30 7.34
C LYS A 51 10.71 -6.32 7.94
N ILE A 52 9.43 -6.62 7.88
CA ILE A 52 8.39 -5.78 8.52
C ILE A 52 8.61 -5.69 10.04
N ARG A 53 9.09 -6.77 10.66
CA ARG A 53 9.30 -6.88 12.11
C ARG A 53 10.53 -6.13 12.62
N SER A 54 11.63 -6.05 11.84
CA SER A 54 12.95 -5.69 12.36
C SER A 54 13.70 -4.62 11.56
N ASP A 55 13.34 -4.36 10.30
CA ASP A 55 14.05 -3.42 9.44
C ASP A 55 13.43 -2.01 9.52
N GLU A 56 13.98 -1.18 10.42
CA GLU A 56 13.48 0.18 10.67
C GLU A 56 13.65 1.12 9.47
N ASN A 57 14.55 0.79 8.53
CA ASN A 57 14.79 1.59 7.33
C ASN A 57 13.77 1.31 6.22
N ARG A 58 13.01 0.22 6.31
CA ARG A 58 11.98 -0.07 5.32
C ARG A 58 10.70 0.71 5.59
N ARG A 59 10.13 1.28 4.53
CA ARG A 59 8.82 1.95 4.58
C ARG A 59 7.73 1.06 5.20
N SER A 60 7.82 -0.26 4.98
CA SER A 60 6.89 -1.27 5.51
C SER A 60 7.18 -1.74 6.94
N TYR A 61 8.11 -1.10 7.68
CA TYR A 61 8.37 -1.41 9.09
C TYR A 61 7.08 -1.30 9.91
N TYR A 62 6.84 -2.24 10.84
CA TYR A 62 5.56 -2.36 11.54
C TYR A 62 5.06 -1.08 12.21
N LYS A 63 5.96 -0.23 12.72
CA LYS A 63 5.59 1.05 13.35
C LYS A 63 4.94 2.06 12.39
N ASN A 64 5.15 1.89 11.09
CA ASN A 64 4.57 2.78 10.07
C ASN A 64 3.14 2.41 9.69
N TRP A 65 2.63 1.29 10.21
CA TRP A 65 1.30 0.80 9.90
C TRP A 65 0.23 1.28 10.87
N TYR A 66 -0.96 1.45 10.34
CA TYR A 66 -2.20 1.62 11.08
C TYR A 66 -3.04 0.36 10.91
N VAL A 67 -3.32 -0.30 12.02
CA VAL A 67 -4.09 -1.56 12.08
C VAL A 67 -5.53 -1.26 12.40
N ALA A 68 -6.42 -1.92 11.70
CA ALA A 68 -7.86 -1.90 11.93
C ALA A 68 -8.30 -3.22 12.59
N GLU A 69 -8.97 -3.11 13.71
CA GLU A 69 -9.47 -4.24 14.49
C GLU A 69 -10.99 -4.26 14.56
N LYS A 70 -11.54 -5.47 14.54
CA LYS A 70 -12.93 -5.77 14.88
C LYS A 70 -12.96 -6.79 16.01
N ASN A 71 -13.51 -6.40 17.16
CA ASN A 71 -13.57 -7.27 18.34
C ASN A 71 -12.20 -7.83 18.78
N GLY A 72 -11.14 -7.00 18.67
CA GLY A 72 -9.77 -7.39 19.02
C GLY A 72 -9.03 -8.23 17.96
N ILE A 73 -9.67 -8.53 16.83
CA ILE A 73 -9.07 -9.27 15.73
C ILE A 73 -8.62 -8.26 14.64
N LEU A 74 -7.38 -8.34 14.19
CA LEU A 74 -6.88 -7.58 13.07
C LEU A 74 -7.66 -8.00 11.81
N VAL A 75 -8.29 -7.05 11.13
CA VAL A 75 -9.10 -7.30 9.93
C VAL A 75 -8.59 -6.58 8.70
N GLY A 76 -7.68 -5.65 8.86
CA GLY A 76 -7.07 -4.91 7.78
C GLY A 76 -6.05 -3.90 8.31
N ALA A 77 -5.29 -3.32 7.40
CA ALA A 77 -4.29 -2.31 7.74
C ALA A 77 -3.98 -1.41 6.54
N PHE A 78 -3.30 -0.31 6.81
CA PHE A 78 -2.72 0.54 5.79
C PHE A 78 -1.43 1.19 6.29
N PHE A 79 -0.58 1.59 5.36
CA PHE A 79 0.53 2.50 5.60
C PHE A 79 0.79 3.36 4.37
N GLY A 80 1.53 4.43 4.59
CA GLY A 80 1.99 5.32 3.55
C GLY A 80 3.07 6.26 4.07
N PHE A 81 3.56 7.10 3.21
CA PHE A 81 4.66 8.02 3.51
C PHE A 81 4.51 9.31 2.69
N ILE A 82 5.26 10.33 3.07
CA ILE A 82 5.35 11.59 2.32
C ILE A 82 6.30 11.38 1.16
N VAL A 83 5.84 11.64 -0.06
CA VAL A 83 6.71 11.65 -1.23
C VAL A 83 7.54 12.92 -1.22
N GLU A 84 8.85 12.77 -1.26
CA GLU A 84 9.79 13.89 -1.16
C GLU A 84 9.61 14.92 -2.28
N THR A 85 9.89 16.18 -1.95
CA THR A 85 9.88 17.30 -2.91
C THR A 85 11.14 18.15 -2.72
N PRO A 86 12.03 18.27 -3.71
CA PRO A 86 11.98 17.56 -5.00
C PRO A 86 12.13 16.05 -4.83
N TYR A 87 11.57 15.28 -5.76
CA TYR A 87 11.73 13.83 -5.79
C TYR A 87 13.21 13.50 -6.06
N PRO A 88 13.81 12.54 -5.35
CA PRO A 88 15.22 12.19 -5.56
C PRO A 88 15.47 11.66 -6.98
N GLU A 89 16.66 11.97 -7.51
CA GLU A 89 17.09 11.39 -8.77
C GLU A 89 17.31 9.88 -8.61
N ILE A 90 16.80 9.12 -9.55
CA ILE A 90 16.91 7.66 -9.58
C ILE A 90 17.53 7.25 -10.91
N ASP A 91 18.59 6.44 -10.86
CA ASP A 91 19.08 5.76 -12.05
C ASP A 91 18.18 4.55 -12.34
N TYR A 92 17.45 4.61 -13.44
CA TYR A 92 16.56 3.54 -13.88
C TYR A 92 17.30 2.25 -14.26
N ASN A 93 18.62 2.31 -14.47
CA ASN A 93 19.44 1.12 -14.71
C ASN A 93 19.63 0.27 -13.43
N ASP A 94 19.51 0.90 -12.25
CA ASP A 94 19.67 0.24 -10.94
C ASP A 94 18.41 -0.47 -10.45
N ILE A 95 17.28 -0.26 -11.13
CA ILE A 95 16.00 -0.85 -10.73
C ILE A 95 15.41 -1.74 -11.84
N PRO A 96 14.76 -2.84 -11.48
CA PRO A 96 14.09 -3.71 -12.44
C PRO A 96 13.01 -2.98 -13.25
N LYS A 97 12.92 -3.27 -14.55
CA LYS A 97 11.99 -2.60 -15.47
C LYS A 97 10.53 -2.61 -15.00
N TYR A 98 10.09 -3.69 -14.34
CA TYR A 98 8.72 -3.78 -13.82
C TYR A 98 8.41 -2.80 -12.67
N LEU A 99 9.44 -2.17 -12.08
CA LEU A 99 9.27 -1.09 -11.08
C LEU A 99 9.28 0.30 -11.71
N HIS A 100 9.74 0.46 -12.96
CA HIS A 100 9.80 1.79 -13.61
C HIS A 100 8.45 2.51 -13.59
N PRO A 101 7.32 1.90 -13.99
CA PRO A 101 6.02 2.57 -13.96
C PRO A 101 5.63 3.06 -12.57
N ILE A 102 5.94 2.27 -11.54
CA ILE A 102 5.64 2.60 -10.14
C ILE A 102 6.44 3.82 -9.68
N VAL A 103 7.75 3.84 -9.99
CA VAL A 103 8.66 4.92 -9.62
C VAL A 103 8.32 6.21 -10.37
N GLU A 104 8.01 6.12 -11.66
CA GLU A 104 7.57 7.28 -12.45
C GLU A 104 6.30 7.92 -11.89
N LEU A 105 5.32 7.13 -11.52
CA LEU A 105 4.08 7.62 -10.91
C LEU A 105 4.33 8.16 -9.48
N GLU A 106 5.25 7.56 -8.72
CA GLU A 106 5.65 8.09 -7.41
C GLU A 106 6.26 9.50 -7.56
N LYS A 107 7.09 9.73 -8.59
CA LYS A 107 7.65 11.03 -8.90
C LYS A 107 6.57 12.09 -9.20
N VAL A 108 5.53 11.74 -9.93
CA VAL A 108 4.38 12.62 -10.20
C VAL A 108 3.62 12.95 -8.90
N ALA A 109 3.59 12.03 -7.94
CA ALA A 109 2.93 12.19 -6.65
C ALA A 109 3.72 13.04 -5.64
N SER A 110 4.86 13.65 -6.04
CA SER A 110 5.75 14.43 -5.18
C SER A 110 4.99 15.47 -4.33
N GLY A 111 5.32 15.54 -3.04
CA GLY A 111 4.67 16.42 -2.06
C GLY A 111 3.35 15.90 -1.50
N SER A 112 2.80 14.80 -2.00
CA SER A 112 1.61 14.17 -1.44
C SER A 112 1.96 13.13 -0.37
N TRP A 113 0.97 12.69 0.40
CA TRP A 113 1.08 11.46 1.18
C TRP A 113 0.64 10.27 0.33
N LEU A 114 1.59 9.42 -0.04
CA LEU A 114 1.32 8.23 -0.84
C LEU A 114 0.82 7.09 0.07
N LEU A 115 -0.43 6.70 -0.13
CA LEU A 115 -1.00 5.49 0.45
C LEU A 115 -0.39 4.27 -0.25
N GLN A 116 0.70 3.73 0.32
CA GLN A 116 1.48 2.66 -0.29
C GLN A 116 0.76 1.31 -0.27
N ALA A 117 0.07 1.01 0.82
CA ALA A 117 -0.74 -0.19 0.93
C ALA A 117 -1.98 0.07 1.77
N ILE A 118 -3.10 -0.48 1.34
CA ILE A 118 -4.36 -0.57 2.09
C ILE A 118 -5.02 -1.90 1.74
N SER A 119 -5.31 -2.68 2.76
CA SER A 119 -5.90 -4.01 2.53
C SER A 119 -6.79 -4.44 3.67
N ILE A 120 -7.75 -5.31 3.35
CA ILE A 120 -8.67 -5.97 4.28
C ILE A 120 -8.59 -7.46 4.00
N LEU A 121 -8.49 -8.26 5.05
CA LEU A 121 -8.51 -9.71 4.95
C LEU A 121 -9.77 -10.17 4.19
N PRO A 122 -9.64 -11.18 3.30
CA PRO A 122 -10.73 -11.58 2.39
C PRO A 122 -12.05 -11.85 3.09
N GLU A 123 -12.05 -12.51 4.24
CA GLU A 123 -13.22 -12.86 5.04
C GLU A 123 -13.94 -11.66 5.67
N TYR A 124 -13.30 -10.48 5.67
CA TYR A 124 -13.88 -9.23 6.19
C TYR A 124 -14.24 -8.22 5.09
N ARG A 125 -14.17 -8.62 3.82
CA ARG A 125 -14.59 -7.78 2.69
C ARG A 125 -16.12 -7.70 2.61
N GLY A 126 -16.64 -6.70 1.90
CA GLY A 126 -18.08 -6.51 1.74
C GLY A 126 -18.80 -5.82 2.92
N TYR A 127 -18.13 -5.59 4.05
CA TYR A 127 -18.73 -4.95 5.24
C TYR A 127 -18.55 -3.43 5.28
N GLY A 128 -18.03 -2.80 4.22
CA GLY A 128 -17.79 -1.36 4.17
C GLY A 128 -16.55 -0.89 4.93
N PHE A 129 -15.67 -1.80 5.34
CA PHE A 129 -14.46 -1.48 6.13
C PHE A 129 -13.43 -0.69 5.34
N ALA A 130 -13.32 -0.87 4.01
CA ALA A 130 -12.43 -0.09 3.17
C ALA A 130 -12.70 1.42 3.29
N ILE A 131 -13.96 1.82 3.36
CA ILE A 131 -14.35 3.24 3.54
C ILE A 131 -13.90 3.76 4.90
N GLN A 132 -13.97 2.93 5.96
CA GLN A 132 -13.50 3.32 7.29
C GLN A 132 -11.99 3.48 7.33
N LEU A 133 -11.24 2.60 6.63
CA LEU A 133 -9.80 2.74 6.47
C LEU A 133 -9.46 4.06 5.74
N LEU A 134 -10.08 4.34 4.60
CA LEU A 134 -9.85 5.59 3.85
C LEU A 134 -10.15 6.84 4.69
N ARG A 135 -11.24 6.84 5.47
CA ARG A 135 -11.53 7.93 6.41
C ARG A 135 -10.46 8.08 7.50
N LYS A 136 -9.87 6.97 7.95
CA LYS A 136 -8.74 7.02 8.90
C LYS A 136 -7.49 7.56 8.22
N VAL A 137 -7.19 7.17 6.97
CA VAL A 137 -6.12 7.74 6.15
C VAL A 137 -6.25 9.25 6.08
N GLU A 138 -7.42 9.78 5.72
CA GLU A 138 -7.64 11.22 5.65
C GLU A 138 -7.36 11.94 6.98
N LYS A 139 -7.78 11.34 8.10
CA LYS A 139 -7.51 11.90 9.43
C LYS A 139 -6.01 11.92 9.76
N VAL A 140 -5.28 10.87 9.37
CA VAL A 140 -3.83 10.80 9.56
C VAL A 140 -3.14 11.89 8.74
N VAL A 141 -3.48 12.00 7.45
CA VAL A 141 -2.84 12.95 6.53
C VAL A 141 -3.14 14.41 6.93
N LYS A 142 -4.38 14.71 7.35
CA LYS A 142 -4.74 16.03 7.91
C LYS A 142 -3.96 16.35 9.19
N ALA A 143 -3.78 15.37 10.07
CA ALA A 143 -3.01 15.56 11.31
C ALA A 143 -1.52 15.84 11.04
N LEU A 144 -0.99 15.39 9.90
CA LEU A 144 0.36 15.70 9.41
C LEU A 144 0.45 17.08 8.72
N GLY A 145 -0.65 17.82 8.59
CA GLY A 145 -0.70 19.11 7.91
C GLY A 145 -0.64 19.03 6.38
N LEU A 146 -0.79 17.84 5.80
CA LEU A 146 -0.71 17.62 4.36
C LEU A 146 -2.07 17.84 3.68
N LYS A 147 -2.02 18.24 2.41
CA LYS A 147 -3.19 18.66 1.65
C LYS A 147 -3.67 17.65 0.62
N SER A 148 -2.90 16.60 0.36
CA SER A 148 -3.25 15.61 -0.66
C SER A 148 -2.84 14.19 -0.28
N ILE A 149 -3.63 13.23 -0.73
CA ILE A 149 -3.38 11.80 -0.65
C ILE A 149 -3.26 11.30 -2.08
N SER A 150 -2.21 10.57 -2.38
CA SER A 150 -2.05 9.82 -3.64
C SER A 150 -2.07 8.31 -3.37
N LEU A 151 -2.33 7.55 -4.39
CA LEU A 151 -2.22 6.08 -4.41
C LEU A 151 -2.01 5.60 -5.83
N GLN A 152 -1.42 4.42 -5.96
CA GLN A 152 -1.29 3.73 -7.24
C GLN A 152 -2.16 2.48 -7.23
N VAL A 153 -2.80 2.19 -8.36
CA VAL A 153 -3.69 1.04 -8.49
C VAL A 153 -3.65 0.50 -9.91
N GLU A 154 -3.66 -0.81 -10.06
CA GLU A 154 -3.73 -1.47 -11.36
C GLU A 154 -5.13 -1.27 -11.98
N GLU A 155 -5.16 -0.97 -13.28
CA GLU A 155 -6.40 -0.74 -14.05
C GLU A 155 -7.37 -1.92 -13.93
N VAL A 156 -6.86 -3.14 -13.88
CA VAL A 156 -7.68 -4.36 -13.73
C VAL A 156 -8.34 -4.49 -12.35
N ASN A 157 -7.94 -3.69 -11.35
CA ASN A 157 -8.50 -3.71 -10.00
C ASN A 157 -9.77 -2.86 -9.90
N ASN A 158 -10.79 -3.23 -10.67
CA ASN A 158 -12.06 -2.49 -10.77
C ASN A 158 -12.73 -2.24 -9.41
N SER A 159 -12.59 -3.17 -8.46
CA SER A 159 -13.16 -3.02 -7.11
C SER A 159 -12.51 -1.87 -6.35
N ALA A 160 -11.19 -1.78 -6.34
CA ALA A 160 -10.45 -0.72 -5.68
C ALA A 160 -10.69 0.62 -6.39
N LEU A 161 -10.60 0.67 -7.72
CA LEU A 161 -10.88 1.87 -8.51
C LEU A 161 -12.26 2.46 -8.20
N GLY A 162 -13.29 1.60 -8.15
CA GLY A 162 -14.65 2.03 -7.82
C GLY A 162 -14.77 2.61 -6.41
N ILE A 163 -14.06 2.04 -5.44
CA ILE A 163 -14.00 2.57 -4.07
C ILE A 163 -13.29 3.93 -4.04
N TYR A 164 -12.13 4.06 -4.68
CA TYR A 164 -11.36 5.30 -4.67
C TYR A 164 -12.11 6.44 -5.35
N LYS A 165 -12.67 6.23 -6.55
CA LYS A 165 -13.51 7.23 -7.27
C LYS A 165 -14.69 7.70 -6.41
N LYS A 166 -15.42 6.79 -5.77
CA LYS A 166 -16.54 7.11 -4.87
C LYS A 166 -16.11 7.89 -3.62
N ASN A 167 -14.84 7.82 -3.24
CA ASN A 167 -14.29 8.55 -2.09
C ASN A 167 -13.51 9.80 -2.49
N GLY A 168 -13.68 10.27 -3.74
CA GLY A 168 -13.16 11.56 -4.21
C GLY A 168 -11.70 11.53 -4.66
N PHE A 169 -11.17 10.36 -5.00
CA PHE A 169 -9.91 10.26 -5.72
C PHE A 169 -10.15 10.40 -7.22
N GLU A 170 -9.31 11.16 -7.88
CA GLU A 170 -9.32 11.39 -9.32
C GLU A 170 -8.04 10.83 -9.94
N GLU A 171 -8.13 10.33 -11.17
CA GLU A 171 -6.98 9.88 -11.93
C GLU A 171 -6.15 11.10 -12.35
N ILE A 172 -4.84 11.05 -12.09
CA ILE A 172 -3.89 12.13 -12.39
C ILE A 172 -2.96 11.75 -13.53
N ASP A 173 -2.49 10.49 -13.53
CA ASP A 173 -1.55 9.99 -14.53
C ASP A 173 -1.63 8.46 -14.61
N ARG A 174 -1.03 7.87 -15.65
CA ARG A 174 -0.93 6.43 -15.82
C ARG A 174 0.36 6.01 -16.52
N ARG A 175 0.77 4.77 -16.28
CA ARG A 175 1.90 4.14 -16.95
C ARG A 175 1.56 2.71 -17.30
N THR A 176 2.00 2.28 -18.47
CA THR A 176 1.81 0.89 -18.88
C THR A 176 2.42 -0.07 -17.88
N TYR A 177 1.63 -1.02 -17.44
CA TYR A 177 2.07 -2.07 -16.52
C TYR A 177 3.13 -2.94 -17.19
N ILE A 178 4.27 -3.12 -16.53
CA ILE A 178 5.32 -4.06 -16.95
C ILE A 178 5.26 -5.28 -16.04
N PRO A 179 4.90 -6.46 -16.56
CA PRO A 179 4.77 -7.67 -15.75
C PRO A 179 6.07 -8.08 -15.06
N PHE A 180 6.02 -8.42 -13.80
CA PHE A 180 7.07 -9.15 -13.10
C PHE A 180 6.84 -10.66 -13.25
N PRO A 181 7.88 -11.52 -13.08
CA PRO A 181 7.73 -12.97 -13.17
C PRO A 181 6.64 -13.51 -12.24
N GLY A 182 5.66 -14.20 -12.80
CA GLY A 182 4.50 -14.72 -12.06
C GLY A 182 3.31 -13.75 -11.96
N SER A 183 3.45 -12.51 -12.41
CA SER A 183 2.32 -11.58 -12.51
C SER A 183 1.28 -12.05 -13.52
N ARG A 184 0.02 -11.78 -13.21
CA ARG A 184 -1.12 -12.05 -14.12
C ARG A 184 -1.85 -10.77 -14.53
N ASP A 185 -1.40 -9.62 -14.04
CA ASP A 185 -2.01 -8.33 -14.33
C ASP A 185 -1.56 -7.79 -15.70
N THR A 186 -2.39 -6.95 -16.28
CA THR A 186 -2.19 -6.29 -17.56
C THR A 186 -2.79 -4.89 -17.50
N GLY A 187 -2.67 -4.11 -18.58
CA GLY A 187 -3.21 -2.75 -18.65
C GLY A 187 -2.21 -1.72 -18.10
N ASP A 188 -2.69 -0.80 -17.31
CA ASP A 188 -1.91 0.30 -16.77
C ASP A 188 -1.86 0.30 -15.22
N PHE A 189 -0.81 0.88 -14.66
CA PHE A 189 -0.84 1.48 -13.34
C PHE A 189 -1.45 2.87 -13.42
N ILE A 190 -2.40 3.17 -12.56
CA ILE A 190 -3.09 4.45 -12.47
C ILE A 190 -2.67 5.14 -11.18
N LEU A 191 -2.17 6.37 -11.30
CA LEU A 191 -1.99 7.27 -10.17
C LEU A 191 -3.32 7.99 -9.92
N MET A 192 -3.84 7.86 -8.71
CA MET A 192 -5.00 8.62 -8.27
C MET A 192 -4.63 9.56 -7.14
N MET A 193 -5.26 10.73 -7.08
CA MET A 193 -5.04 11.71 -6.03
C MET A 193 -6.36 12.26 -5.49
N LYS A 194 -6.36 12.57 -4.21
CA LYS A 194 -7.43 13.28 -3.53
C LYS A 194 -6.87 14.50 -2.81
N ASN A 195 -7.41 15.69 -3.11
CA ASN A 195 -7.14 16.90 -2.35
C ASN A 195 -8.02 16.95 -1.11
N LEU A 196 -7.42 17.26 0.03
CA LEU A 196 -8.10 17.38 1.31
C LEU A 196 -8.49 18.86 1.54
N LYS A 197 -9.74 19.07 1.87
CA LYS A 197 -10.26 20.40 2.26
C LYS A 197 -9.97 20.66 3.73
#